data_f66c71dd06036f54002e4213a4388414
#
_entry.id   f66c71dd06036f54002e4213a4388414
#
_cell.length_a   1.000
_cell.length_b   1.000
_cell.length_c   1.000
_cell.angle_alpha   90.00
_cell.angle_beta   90.00
_cell.angle_gamma   90.00
#
_symmetry.space_group_name_H-M   'P 1'
#
loop_
_entity.id
_entity.type
_entity.pdbx_description
1 polymer ?
#
loop_
_entity_poly.entity_id
_entity_poly.type
_entity_poly.pdbx_seq_one_letter_code
_entity_poly.pdbx_strand_id
1 'polypeptide(L)'
;MTELDDHQLAAEIAQSTGDKLVDLLQNTPTSRRGWGGLEYEGDAMAHHHIVDRLRVARPNDAVLSEEGIDDPSRLRASRVWIVDPLDGSSDFGYSPHWAVHIAMVIDGVPTAAAVAVPGWGTTWATDPKPAPITSDVGDRPRIVVSRSRSHHDGRLLQDAL
;
A
#
# COMPACT_ATOMS: atom_id res chain seq x y z
N MET A 1 -25.31 2.30 12.23
CA MET A 1 -23.84 2.19 12.14
C MET A 1 -23.36 3.56 11.68
N THR A 2 -22.42 4.18 12.39
CA THR A 2 -21.82 5.45 11.97
C THR A 2 -20.99 5.18 10.71
N GLU A 3 -21.17 5.99 9.66
CA GLU A 3 -20.35 5.90 8.46
C GLU A 3 -18.90 6.27 8.82
N LEU A 4 -17.94 5.47 8.36
CA LEU A 4 -16.51 5.73 8.56
C LEU A 4 -16.12 6.99 7.76
N ASP A 5 -15.30 7.85 8.35
CA ASP A 5 -14.64 8.90 7.59
C ASP A 5 -13.56 8.32 6.64
N ASP A 6 -12.95 9.15 5.81
CA ASP A 6 -12.02 8.66 4.80
C ASP A 6 -10.70 8.13 5.41
N HIS A 7 -10.26 8.67 6.56
CA HIS A 7 -9.09 8.16 7.27
C HIS A 7 -9.35 6.77 7.84
N GLN A 8 -10.50 6.61 8.51
CA GLN A 8 -10.92 5.34 9.08
C GLN A 8 -11.16 4.29 8.00
N LEU A 9 -11.78 4.70 6.87
CA LEU A 9 -12.03 3.81 5.75
C LEU A 9 -10.73 3.34 5.10
N ALA A 10 -9.77 4.26 4.86
CA ALA A 10 -8.45 3.90 4.35
C ALA A 10 -7.76 2.88 5.25
N ALA A 11 -7.74 3.12 6.57
CA ALA A 11 -7.11 2.24 7.54
C ALA A 11 -7.78 0.86 7.59
N GLU A 12 -9.11 0.82 7.59
CA GLU A 12 -9.88 -0.43 7.65
C GLU A 12 -9.69 -1.27 6.39
N ILE A 13 -9.73 -0.65 5.20
CA ILE A 13 -9.50 -1.36 3.94
C ILE A 13 -8.05 -1.86 3.86
N ALA A 14 -7.06 -1.03 4.19
CA ALA A 14 -5.66 -1.44 4.17
C ALA A 14 -5.41 -2.63 5.11
N GLN A 15 -5.90 -2.56 6.35
CA GLN A 15 -5.76 -3.62 7.33
C GLN A 15 -6.44 -4.90 6.86
N SER A 16 -7.72 -4.83 6.45
CA SER A 16 -8.46 -6.03 6.05
C SER A 16 -7.91 -6.68 4.77
N THR A 17 -7.31 -5.89 3.88
CA THR A 17 -6.59 -6.41 2.71
C THR A 17 -5.32 -7.12 3.14
N GLY A 18 -4.55 -6.51 4.04
CA GLY A 18 -3.35 -7.12 4.62
C GLY A 18 -3.63 -8.46 5.30
N ASP A 19 -4.70 -8.53 6.07
CA ASP A 19 -5.13 -9.77 6.74
C ASP A 19 -5.45 -10.87 5.73
N LYS A 20 -6.15 -10.55 4.64
CA LYS A 20 -6.45 -11.50 3.55
C LYS A 20 -5.19 -11.99 2.84
N LEU A 21 -4.20 -11.12 2.62
CA LEU A 21 -2.92 -11.50 2.04
C LEU A 21 -2.14 -12.44 2.97
N VAL A 22 -2.18 -12.21 4.29
CA VAL A 22 -1.62 -13.13 5.29
C VAL A 22 -2.32 -14.48 5.26
N ASP A 23 -3.65 -14.48 5.20
CA ASP A 23 -4.45 -15.71 5.09
C ASP A 23 -4.09 -16.50 3.82
N LEU A 24 -3.93 -15.81 2.68
CA LEU A 24 -3.47 -16.43 1.44
C LEU A 24 -2.11 -17.11 1.62
N LEU A 25 -1.13 -16.42 2.25
CA LEU A 25 0.18 -17.00 2.54
C LEU A 25 0.09 -18.22 3.47
N GLN A 26 -0.72 -18.13 4.52
CA GLN A 26 -0.85 -19.23 5.49
C GLN A 26 -1.47 -20.48 4.85
N ASN A 27 -2.43 -20.30 3.94
CA ASN A 27 -3.11 -21.39 3.25
C ASN A 27 -2.35 -21.89 2.01
N THR A 28 -1.27 -21.21 1.60
CA THR A 28 -0.45 -21.65 0.46
C THR A 28 0.70 -22.53 0.92
N PRO A 29 0.81 -23.77 0.41
CA PRO A 29 1.93 -24.66 0.72
C PRO A 29 3.29 -24.01 0.42
N THR A 30 4.28 -24.21 1.29
CA THR A 30 5.61 -23.62 1.15
C THR A 30 6.27 -23.95 -0.20
N SER A 31 5.97 -25.13 -0.76
CA SER A 31 6.45 -25.54 -2.08
C SER A 31 5.91 -24.68 -3.25
N ARG A 32 4.80 -23.97 -3.05
CA ARG A 32 4.23 -23.03 -4.05
C ARG A 32 4.70 -21.60 -3.87
N ARG A 33 5.28 -21.28 -2.70
CA ARG A 33 5.74 -19.92 -2.36
C ARG A 33 7.03 -19.59 -3.12
N GLY A 34 7.26 -19.81 -4.25
CA GLY A 34 8.51 -19.56 -4.95
C GLY A 34 8.42 -19.83 -6.44
N TRP A 35 7.27 -20.19 -6.90
CA TRP A 35 7.03 -20.46 -8.30
C TRP A 35 6.08 -19.39 -8.80
N GLY A 36 6.58 -18.34 -9.42
CA GLY A 36 5.85 -17.18 -9.94
C GLY A 36 4.35 -17.44 -10.19
N GLY A 37 3.51 -16.71 -9.49
CA GLY A 37 2.06 -16.89 -9.54
C GLY A 37 1.38 -16.51 -8.22
N LEU A 38 2.05 -16.68 -7.08
CA LEU A 38 1.48 -16.28 -5.79
C LEU A 38 1.38 -14.75 -5.67
N GLU A 39 2.37 -14.04 -6.20
CA GLU A 39 2.35 -12.58 -6.32
C GLU A 39 1.15 -12.11 -7.14
N TYR A 40 0.91 -12.69 -8.32
CA TYR A 40 -0.25 -12.34 -9.15
C TYR A 40 -1.58 -12.70 -8.49
N GLU A 41 -1.64 -13.81 -7.75
CA GLU A 41 -2.82 -14.21 -6.98
C GLU A 41 -3.08 -13.21 -5.85
N GLY A 42 -2.01 -12.77 -5.15
CA GLY A 42 -2.05 -11.77 -4.10
C GLY A 42 -2.52 -10.41 -4.63
N ASP A 43 -1.88 -9.92 -5.69
CA ASP A 43 -2.22 -8.65 -6.35
C ASP A 43 -3.69 -8.64 -6.79
N ALA A 44 -4.12 -9.66 -7.52
CA ALA A 44 -5.49 -9.74 -8.02
C ALA A 44 -6.52 -9.80 -6.88
N MET A 45 -6.26 -10.61 -5.85
CA MET A 45 -7.16 -10.74 -4.70
C MET A 45 -7.24 -9.42 -3.92
N ALA A 46 -6.10 -8.79 -3.65
CA ALA A 46 -6.02 -7.52 -2.94
C ALA A 46 -6.73 -6.41 -3.72
N HIS A 47 -6.45 -6.30 -5.03
CA HIS A 47 -7.11 -5.34 -5.92
C HIS A 47 -8.64 -5.48 -5.87
N HIS A 48 -9.17 -6.68 -6.08
CA HIS A 48 -10.62 -6.90 -6.06
C HIS A 48 -11.22 -6.55 -4.70
N HIS A 49 -10.58 -6.97 -3.60
CA HIS A 49 -11.06 -6.66 -2.26
C HIS A 49 -11.15 -5.14 -2.03
N ILE A 50 -10.09 -4.40 -2.35
CA ILE A 50 -10.05 -2.93 -2.16
C ILE A 50 -11.13 -2.26 -2.99
N VAL A 51 -11.20 -2.57 -4.29
CA VAL A 51 -12.15 -1.94 -5.22
C VAL A 51 -13.59 -2.21 -4.82
N ASP A 52 -13.92 -3.45 -4.43
CA ASP A 52 -15.28 -3.80 -3.99
C ASP A 52 -15.66 -3.08 -2.70
N ARG A 53 -14.73 -2.96 -1.73
CA ARG A 53 -14.96 -2.21 -0.49
C ARG A 53 -15.19 -0.72 -0.77
N LEU A 54 -14.37 -0.12 -1.64
CA LEU A 54 -14.52 1.29 -2.03
C LEU A 54 -15.84 1.53 -2.78
N ARG A 55 -16.22 0.66 -3.71
CA ARG A 55 -17.49 0.77 -4.44
C ARG A 55 -18.71 0.74 -3.52
N VAL A 56 -18.65 -0.07 -2.46
CA VAL A 56 -19.74 -0.13 -1.47
C VAL A 56 -19.77 1.11 -0.59
N ALA A 57 -18.61 1.54 -0.09
CA ALA A 57 -18.52 2.65 0.87
C ALA A 57 -18.59 4.03 0.21
N ARG A 58 -18.08 4.16 -1.02
CA ARG A 58 -17.94 5.44 -1.74
C ARG A 58 -18.29 5.25 -3.23
N PRO A 59 -19.54 4.95 -3.57
CA PRO A 59 -19.95 4.55 -4.94
C PRO A 59 -19.75 5.63 -6.01
N ASN A 60 -19.57 6.88 -5.60
CA ASN A 60 -19.39 8.02 -6.51
C ASN A 60 -17.92 8.47 -6.63
N ASP A 61 -17.00 7.88 -5.87
CA ASP A 61 -15.58 8.21 -5.93
C ASP A 61 -14.90 7.42 -7.05
N ALA A 62 -13.93 8.03 -7.73
CA ALA A 62 -13.08 7.33 -8.69
C ALA A 62 -12.00 6.52 -7.96
N VAL A 63 -11.52 5.46 -8.61
CA VAL A 63 -10.43 4.62 -8.09
C VAL A 63 -9.35 4.49 -9.17
N LEU A 64 -8.11 4.78 -8.80
CA LEU A 64 -6.89 4.45 -9.53
C LEU A 64 -6.16 3.36 -8.78
N SER A 65 -6.02 2.19 -9.40
CA SER A 65 -5.27 1.07 -8.84
C SER A 65 -4.13 0.69 -9.77
N GLU A 66 -2.97 0.33 -9.23
CA GLU A 66 -1.82 -0.15 -10.01
C GLU A 66 -2.20 -1.38 -10.84
N GLU A 67 -3.00 -2.29 -10.28
CA GLU A 67 -3.44 -3.52 -10.92
C GLU A 67 -4.73 -3.37 -11.77
N GLY A 68 -5.27 -2.16 -11.83
CA GLY A 68 -6.54 -1.87 -12.53
C GLY A 68 -6.34 -1.28 -13.92
N ILE A 69 -7.37 -1.46 -14.76
CA ILE A 69 -7.44 -0.69 -16.01
C ILE A 69 -7.71 0.77 -15.65
N ASP A 70 -6.83 1.67 -16.09
CA ASP A 70 -6.98 3.10 -15.83
C ASP A 70 -8.24 3.65 -16.54
N ASP A 71 -9.13 4.29 -15.75
CA ASP A 71 -10.27 5.04 -16.27
C ASP A 71 -9.94 6.53 -16.31
N PRO A 72 -9.72 7.13 -17.51
CA PRO A 72 -9.43 8.56 -17.65
C PRO A 72 -10.50 9.49 -17.07
N SER A 73 -11.70 8.98 -16.76
CA SER A 73 -12.76 9.79 -16.11
C SER A 73 -12.33 10.31 -14.75
N ARG A 74 -11.41 9.60 -14.05
CA ARG A 74 -10.80 10.03 -12.78
C ARG A 74 -10.13 11.41 -12.84
N LEU A 75 -9.64 11.82 -14.03
CA LEU A 75 -8.99 13.11 -14.21
C LEU A 75 -9.96 14.29 -14.07
N ARG A 76 -11.27 14.03 -14.06
CA ARG A 76 -12.33 15.02 -13.86
C ARG A 76 -13.07 14.83 -12.53
N ALA A 77 -12.73 13.77 -11.79
CA ALA A 77 -13.33 13.50 -10.49
C ALA A 77 -12.67 14.38 -9.41
N SER A 78 -13.48 14.97 -8.54
CA SER A 78 -12.97 15.71 -7.38
C SER A 78 -12.41 14.78 -6.29
N ARG A 79 -12.86 13.54 -6.24
CA ARG A 79 -12.46 12.54 -5.25
C ARG A 79 -11.93 11.31 -5.96
N VAL A 80 -10.68 10.94 -5.64
CA VAL A 80 -9.99 9.79 -6.25
C VAL A 80 -9.26 9.00 -5.18
N TRP A 81 -9.58 7.73 -5.05
CA TRP A 81 -8.79 6.77 -4.29
C TRP A 81 -7.64 6.28 -5.15
N ILE A 82 -6.41 6.38 -4.63
CA ILE A 82 -5.20 5.86 -5.25
C ILE A 82 -4.74 4.69 -4.39
N VAL A 83 -4.61 3.51 -5.00
CA VAL A 83 -4.31 2.29 -4.27
C VAL A 83 -3.19 1.49 -4.94
N ASP A 84 -2.29 0.98 -4.12
CA ASP A 84 -1.34 -0.06 -4.47
C ASP A 84 -1.68 -1.30 -3.62
N PRO A 85 -2.27 -2.33 -4.25
CA PRO A 85 -2.78 -3.50 -3.55
C PRO A 85 -1.70 -4.34 -2.88
N LEU A 86 -0.49 -4.42 -3.45
CA LEU A 86 0.60 -5.22 -2.94
C LEU A 86 1.97 -4.63 -3.32
N ASP A 87 2.33 -3.49 -2.72
CA ASP A 87 3.69 -2.93 -2.87
C ASP A 87 4.73 -3.92 -2.36
N GLY A 88 5.74 -4.19 -3.17
CA GLY A 88 6.73 -5.20 -2.90
C GLY A 88 6.26 -6.64 -3.20
N SER A 89 5.40 -6.82 -4.21
CA SER A 89 4.88 -8.13 -4.63
C SER A 89 5.98 -9.17 -4.88
N SER A 90 7.14 -8.75 -5.36
CA SER A 90 8.33 -9.63 -5.52
C SER A 90 8.84 -10.22 -4.20
N ASP A 91 8.56 -9.60 -3.07
CA ASP A 91 8.89 -10.08 -1.72
C ASP A 91 7.77 -10.94 -1.11
N PHE A 92 6.57 -10.93 -1.71
CA PHE A 92 5.41 -11.66 -1.21
C PHE A 92 5.64 -13.17 -1.24
N GLY A 93 5.49 -13.79 -0.08
CA GLY A 93 5.80 -15.22 0.11
C GLY A 93 7.24 -15.54 0.49
N TYR A 94 8.17 -14.58 0.36
CA TYR A 94 9.59 -14.76 0.69
C TYR A 94 10.04 -13.96 1.89
N SER A 95 9.51 -12.77 2.08
CA SER A 95 9.89 -11.87 3.16
C SER A 95 8.69 -11.09 3.69
N PRO A 96 8.82 -10.44 4.87
CA PRO A 96 7.74 -9.60 5.41
C PRO A 96 7.72 -8.17 4.83
N HIS A 97 8.50 -7.89 3.80
CA HIS A 97 8.72 -6.52 3.29
C HIS A 97 7.79 -6.19 2.13
N TRP A 98 6.49 -6.24 2.38
CA TRP A 98 5.44 -5.83 1.46
C TRP A 98 4.36 -5.07 2.23
N ALA A 99 3.59 -4.27 1.52
CA ALA A 99 2.60 -3.38 2.12
C ALA A 99 1.37 -3.22 1.23
N VAL A 100 0.28 -2.73 1.84
CA VAL A 100 -0.93 -2.27 1.14
C VAL A 100 -1.05 -0.77 1.34
N HIS A 101 -1.20 0.00 0.25
CA HIS A 101 -1.31 1.45 0.29
C HIS A 101 -2.69 1.89 -0.19
N ILE A 102 -3.36 2.72 0.61
CA ILE A 102 -4.65 3.33 0.30
C ILE A 102 -4.56 4.83 0.55
N ALA A 103 -4.85 5.65 -0.45
CA ALA A 103 -4.86 7.10 -0.32
C ALA A 103 -6.09 7.72 -0.95
N MET A 104 -6.67 8.73 -0.30
CA MET A 104 -7.71 9.60 -0.84
C MET A 104 -7.10 10.93 -1.28
N VAL A 105 -7.43 11.34 -2.48
CA VAL A 105 -7.08 12.65 -3.05
C VAL A 105 -8.37 13.41 -3.32
N ILE A 106 -8.48 14.63 -2.81
CA ILE A 106 -9.60 15.54 -3.05
C ILE A 106 -9.07 16.77 -3.78
N ASP A 107 -9.62 17.07 -4.95
CA ASP A 107 -9.24 18.20 -5.79
C ASP A 107 -7.71 18.30 -6.01
N GLY A 108 -7.05 17.15 -6.21
CA GLY A 108 -5.62 17.05 -6.42
C GLY A 108 -4.75 17.09 -5.15
N VAL A 109 -5.36 17.18 -3.96
CA VAL A 109 -4.65 17.23 -2.68
C VAL A 109 -4.83 15.90 -1.91
N PRO A 110 -3.75 15.21 -1.52
CA PRO A 110 -3.85 14.07 -0.62
C PRO A 110 -4.45 14.48 0.73
N THR A 111 -5.53 13.82 1.16
CA THR A 111 -6.28 14.19 2.36
C THR A 111 -6.28 13.10 3.42
N ALA A 112 -6.40 11.85 3.03
CA ALA A 112 -6.38 10.70 3.93
C ALA A 112 -5.52 9.59 3.33
N ALA A 113 -4.81 8.84 4.16
CA ALA A 113 -4.06 7.68 3.71
C ALA A 113 -3.88 6.65 4.83
N ALA A 114 -3.65 5.41 4.43
CA ALA A 114 -3.19 4.35 5.29
C ALA A 114 -2.21 3.43 4.57
N VAL A 115 -1.28 2.87 5.34
CA VAL A 115 -0.32 1.86 4.91
C VAL A 115 -0.35 0.72 5.90
N ALA A 116 -0.77 -0.46 5.44
CA ALA A 116 -0.68 -1.68 6.24
C ALA A 116 0.60 -2.43 5.88
N VAL A 117 1.36 -2.82 6.90
CA VAL A 117 2.55 -3.66 6.78
C VAL A 117 2.34 -4.91 7.63
N PRO A 118 1.64 -5.92 7.10
CA PRO A 118 1.25 -7.10 7.88
C PRO A 118 2.42 -7.87 8.47
N GLY A 119 3.57 -7.88 7.78
CA GLY A 119 4.79 -8.51 8.29
C GLY A 119 5.31 -7.89 9.60
N TRP A 120 4.87 -6.67 9.93
CA TRP A 120 5.17 -5.97 11.17
C TRP A 120 3.95 -5.87 12.10
N GLY A 121 2.81 -6.40 11.69
CA GLY A 121 1.56 -6.34 12.44
C GLY A 121 1.06 -4.91 12.65
N THR A 122 1.32 -3.99 11.73
CA THR A 122 1.06 -2.56 11.92
C THR A 122 0.37 -1.97 10.70
N THR A 123 -0.62 -1.10 10.99
CA THR A 123 -1.23 -0.21 10.00
C THR A 123 -1.05 1.23 10.48
N TRP A 124 -0.44 2.07 9.66
CA TRP A 124 -0.34 3.50 9.89
C TRP A 124 -1.40 4.22 9.08
N ALA A 125 -1.97 5.26 9.66
CA ALA A 125 -2.96 6.11 9.00
C ALA A 125 -2.64 7.59 9.24
N THR A 126 -3.21 8.45 8.44
CA THR A 126 -3.08 9.90 8.62
C THR A 126 -3.87 10.43 9.82
N ASP A 127 -4.86 9.66 10.31
CA ASP A 127 -5.58 9.92 11.56
C ASP A 127 -5.89 8.58 12.28
N PRO A 128 -5.45 8.35 13.53
CA PRO A 128 -4.57 9.26 14.27
C PRO A 128 -3.17 9.36 13.62
N LYS A 129 -2.64 10.57 13.58
CA LYS A 129 -1.32 10.82 13.01
C LYS A 129 -0.25 10.01 13.74
N PRO A 130 0.61 9.26 13.04
CA PRO A 130 1.71 8.53 13.67
C PRO A 130 2.59 9.46 14.49
N ALA A 131 3.11 8.95 15.60
CA ALA A 131 4.09 9.69 16.38
C ALA A 131 5.33 10.01 15.52
N PRO A 132 5.92 11.21 15.66
CA PRO A 132 7.15 11.54 14.95
C PRO A 132 8.25 10.52 15.30
N ILE A 133 9.02 10.12 14.29
CA ILE A 133 10.21 9.31 14.54
C ILE A 133 11.27 10.23 15.19
N THR A 134 11.51 10.03 16.48
CA THR A 134 12.54 10.74 17.24
C THR A 134 13.84 9.93 17.22
N SER A 135 14.38 9.63 16.05
CA SER A 135 15.73 9.06 15.99
C SER A 135 16.73 10.20 15.90
N ASP A 136 17.77 10.15 16.74
CA ASP A 136 18.95 10.98 16.54
C ASP A 136 19.63 10.50 15.24
N VAL A 137 19.35 11.21 14.16
CA VAL A 137 19.90 10.88 12.84
C VAL A 137 21.30 11.46 12.64
N GLY A 138 21.83 12.18 13.65
CA GLY A 138 23.09 12.92 13.55
C GLY A 138 23.04 14.01 12.47
N ASP A 139 24.20 14.62 12.19
CA ASP A 139 24.31 15.73 11.23
C ASP A 139 24.32 15.28 9.76
N ARG A 140 24.29 13.99 9.49
CA ARG A 140 24.32 13.44 8.11
C ARG A 140 22.93 13.00 7.66
N PRO A 141 22.46 13.45 6.49
CA PRO A 141 21.21 12.95 5.93
C PRO A 141 21.30 11.44 5.70
N ARG A 142 20.21 10.72 6.01
CA ARG A 142 20.06 9.30 5.68
C ARG A 142 19.09 9.16 4.51
N ILE A 143 19.52 8.41 3.51
CA ILE A 143 18.73 8.15 2.31
C ILE A 143 18.27 6.70 2.35
N VAL A 144 16.98 6.48 2.17
CA VAL A 144 16.41 5.15 1.98
C VAL A 144 16.44 4.83 0.49
N VAL A 145 17.02 3.69 0.15
CA VAL A 145 17.07 3.19 -1.23
C VAL A 145 16.48 1.79 -1.31
N SER A 146 15.99 1.42 -2.49
CA SER A 146 15.50 0.05 -2.71
C SER A 146 16.61 -0.96 -2.45
N ARG A 147 16.30 -2.02 -1.69
CA ARG A 147 17.24 -3.10 -1.37
C ARG A 147 17.80 -3.78 -2.63
N SER A 148 16.97 -3.96 -3.65
CA SER A 148 17.36 -4.58 -4.92
C SER A 148 18.20 -3.67 -5.81
N ARG A 149 18.14 -2.34 -5.61
CA ARG A 149 18.88 -1.32 -6.39
C ARG A 149 20.01 -0.65 -5.62
N SER A 150 20.18 -0.99 -4.35
CA SER A 150 21.06 -0.28 -3.40
C SER A 150 22.54 -0.14 -3.84
N HIS A 151 23.06 -1.07 -4.64
CA HIS A 151 24.48 -1.04 -5.03
C HIS A 151 24.79 -0.05 -6.14
N HIS A 152 23.85 0.26 -7.01
CA HIS A 152 24.05 1.20 -8.12
C HIS A 152 23.63 2.61 -7.73
N ASP A 153 22.44 2.76 -7.16
CA ASP A 153 21.86 4.06 -6.82
C ASP A 153 22.55 4.69 -5.61
N GLY A 154 23.01 3.88 -4.65
CA GLY A 154 23.76 4.37 -3.49
C GLY A 154 25.12 5.00 -3.86
N ARG A 155 25.81 4.51 -4.90
CA ARG A 155 27.05 5.12 -5.39
C ARG A 155 26.81 6.45 -6.10
N LEU A 156 25.80 6.52 -6.97
CA LEU A 156 25.43 7.75 -7.66
C LEU A 156 25.04 8.87 -6.69
N LEU A 157 24.41 8.54 -5.57
CA LEU A 157 24.04 9.50 -4.53
C LEU A 157 25.23 9.89 -3.65
N GLN A 158 26.19 8.98 -3.38
CA GLN A 158 27.43 9.30 -2.66
C GLN A 158 28.33 10.27 -3.46
N ASP A 159 28.33 10.15 -4.79
CA ASP A 159 29.13 11.03 -5.65
C ASP A 159 28.47 12.41 -5.89
N ALA A 160 27.18 12.56 -5.51
CA ALA A 160 26.40 13.78 -5.69
C ALA A 160 26.25 14.63 -4.42
N LEU A 161 26.69 14.12 -3.25
CA LEU A 161 26.66 14.79 -1.93
C LEU A 161 28.07 15.12 -1.46
#